data_51a0c3699420f1e685a8f85c3dd7d7b1
#
_entry.id   51a0c3699420f1e685a8f85c3dd7d7b1
#
_cell.length_a   1.000
_cell.length_b   1.000
_cell.length_c   1.000
_cell.angle_alpha   90.00
_cell.angle_beta   90.00
_cell.angle_gamma   90.00
#
_symmetry.space_group_name_H-M   'P 1'
#
loop_
_entity.id
_entity.type
_entity.pdbx_description
1 polymer ?
#
loop_
_entity_poly.entity_id
_entity_poly.type
_entity_poly.pdbx_seq_one_letter_code
_entity_poly.pdbx_strand_id
1 'polypeptide(L)'
;LGQELFREKFKTLSTEERATLSDKDMLASYIGTLKKITSVFENTLAGYGKTCQDLFSAYELSDEMFYLKGRGVPSFVRKLISGETGGPSDSVRKTMDDPPRWCTGKMDPRLERALGAGLADAVRASIEYYDANVISYKSAAAILSNIYSLGILSDVLQKVREITSAENFFLLSDAGEIIYRIIAGDQIPFIYEKAGT
;
A
#
# COMPACT_ATOMS: atom_id res chain seq x y z
N LEU A 1 19.73 3.51 -0.30
CA LEU A 1 19.22 3.58 1.10
C LEU A 1 18.22 2.46 1.42
N GLY A 2 17.18 2.22 0.61
CA GLY A 2 16.17 1.18 0.88
C GLY A 2 16.70 -0.25 0.81
N GLN A 3 17.60 -0.54 -0.13
CA GLN A 3 18.19 -1.87 -0.30
C GLN A 3 19.20 -2.22 0.81
N GLU A 4 19.95 -1.26 1.32
CA GLU A 4 20.88 -1.46 2.44
C GLU A 4 20.13 -1.68 3.75
N LEU A 5 19.12 -0.86 4.04
CA LEU A 5 18.28 -1.01 5.23
C LEU A 5 17.57 -2.38 5.24
N PHE A 6 17.12 -2.83 4.06
CA PHE A 6 16.51 -4.14 3.90
C PHE A 6 17.53 -5.27 4.15
N ARG A 7 18.75 -5.18 3.59
CA ARG A 7 19.81 -6.17 3.84
C ARG A 7 20.16 -6.29 5.33
N GLU A 8 20.27 -5.17 6.03
CA GLU A 8 20.53 -5.18 7.46
C GLU A 8 19.37 -5.79 8.26
N LYS A 9 18.13 -5.41 7.96
CA LYS A 9 16.95 -6.00 8.61
C LYS A 9 16.82 -7.48 8.31
N PHE A 10 17.10 -7.93 7.08
CA PHE A 10 17.05 -9.35 6.73
C PHE A 10 18.13 -10.17 7.46
N LYS A 11 19.29 -9.58 7.73
CA LYS A 11 20.36 -10.22 8.53
C LYS A 11 19.94 -10.43 10.00
N THR A 12 19.09 -9.58 10.54
CA THR A 12 18.60 -9.68 11.94
C THR A 12 17.49 -10.71 12.13
N LEU A 13 16.91 -11.25 11.05
CA LEU A 13 15.87 -12.27 11.14
C LEU A 13 16.45 -13.61 11.61
N SER A 14 15.70 -14.29 12.46
CA SER A 14 16.03 -15.66 12.90
C SER A 14 15.99 -16.65 11.73
N THR A 15 16.55 -17.83 11.93
CA THR A 15 16.52 -18.90 10.93
C THR A 15 15.09 -19.34 10.59
N GLU A 16 14.20 -19.35 11.58
CA GLU A 16 12.78 -19.71 11.42
C GLU A 16 12.03 -18.63 10.62
N GLU A 17 12.25 -17.35 10.93
CA GLU A 17 11.66 -16.23 10.18
C GLU A 17 12.12 -16.24 8.72
N ARG A 18 13.41 -16.52 8.46
CA ARG A 18 13.94 -16.65 7.09
C ARG A 18 13.32 -17.84 6.36
N ALA A 19 13.14 -18.99 7.04
CA ALA A 19 12.49 -20.15 6.47
C ALA A 19 11.03 -19.85 6.09
N THR A 20 10.30 -19.15 6.95
CA THR A 20 8.94 -18.72 6.69
C THR A 20 8.83 -17.78 5.49
N LEU A 21 9.77 -16.83 5.35
CA LEU A 21 9.83 -15.93 4.18
C LEU A 21 10.26 -16.65 2.88
N SER A 22 10.84 -17.84 2.99
CA SER A 22 11.24 -18.68 1.85
C SER A 22 10.15 -19.67 1.44
N ASP A 23 9.08 -19.80 2.24
CA ASP A 23 7.94 -20.66 1.93
C ASP A 23 7.09 -20.04 0.81
N LYS A 24 7.15 -20.67 -0.38
CA LYS A 24 6.46 -20.18 -1.58
C LYS A 24 4.95 -20.24 -1.48
N ASP A 25 4.41 -21.22 -0.76
CA ASP A 25 2.95 -21.39 -0.58
C ASP A 25 2.41 -20.31 0.38
N MET A 26 3.13 -20.07 1.47
CA MET A 26 2.82 -18.99 2.39
C MET A 26 2.90 -17.62 1.71
N LEU A 27 3.95 -17.37 0.94
CA LEU A 27 4.10 -16.13 0.17
C LEU A 27 2.98 -15.97 -0.86
N ALA A 28 2.60 -17.02 -1.57
CA ALA A 28 1.52 -16.99 -2.56
C ALA A 28 0.17 -16.66 -1.90
N SER A 29 -0.13 -17.28 -0.75
CA SER A 29 -1.32 -16.99 0.05
C SER A 29 -1.35 -15.53 0.53
N TYR A 30 -0.23 -15.03 1.04
CA TYR A 30 -0.08 -13.66 1.49
C TYR A 30 -0.25 -12.65 0.35
N ILE A 31 0.38 -12.90 -0.80
CA ILE A 31 0.19 -12.09 -2.03
C ILE A 31 -1.28 -12.08 -2.45
N GLY A 32 -1.97 -13.22 -2.39
CA GLY A 32 -3.40 -13.31 -2.66
C GLY A 32 -4.23 -12.41 -1.74
N THR A 33 -3.91 -12.39 -0.45
CA THR A 33 -4.56 -11.54 0.54
C THR A 33 -4.33 -10.05 0.25
N LEU A 34 -3.08 -9.66 -0.04
CA LEU A 34 -2.75 -8.27 -0.38
C LEU A 34 -3.44 -7.80 -1.66
N LYS A 35 -3.47 -8.65 -2.71
CA LYS A 35 -4.19 -8.38 -3.95
C LYS A 35 -5.69 -8.21 -3.70
N LYS A 36 -6.28 -9.01 -2.80
CA LYS A 36 -7.68 -8.86 -2.42
C LYS A 36 -7.94 -7.52 -1.74
N ILE A 37 -7.08 -7.09 -0.82
CA ILE A 37 -7.19 -5.77 -0.15
C ILE A 37 -7.17 -4.65 -1.18
N THR A 38 -6.21 -4.66 -2.11
CA THR A 38 -6.10 -3.61 -3.13
C THR A 38 -7.30 -3.62 -4.09
N SER A 39 -7.71 -4.78 -4.58
CA SER A 39 -8.83 -4.87 -5.53
C SER A 39 -10.18 -4.53 -4.88
N VAL A 40 -10.42 -4.90 -3.62
CA VAL A 40 -11.64 -4.52 -2.90
C VAL A 40 -11.71 -3.01 -2.72
N PHE A 41 -10.60 -2.37 -2.35
CA PHE A 41 -10.54 -0.92 -2.20
C PHE A 41 -10.86 -0.20 -3.52
N GLU A 42 -10.19 -0.57 -4.60
CA GLU A 42 -10.37 0.02 -5.93
C GLU A 42 -11.79 -0.20 -6.48
N ASN A 43 -12.30 -1.42 -6.41
CA ASN A 43 -13.63 -1.76 -6.89
C ASN A 43 -14.74 -1.07 -6.10
N THR A 44 -14.59 -0.93 -4.78
CA THR A 44 -15.58 -0.23 -3.95
C THR A 44 -15.62 1.25 -4.28
N LEU A 45 -14.45 1.89 -4.43
CA LEU A 45 -14.38 3.31 -4.84
C LEU A 45 -14.95 3.51 -6.25
N ALA A 46 -14.63 2.64 -7.20
CA ALA A 46 -15.21 2.69 -8.54
C ALA A 46 -16.74 2.51 -8.52
N GLY A 47 -17.26 1.68 -7.62
CA GLY A 47 -18.70 1.51 -7.38
C GLY A 47 -19.37 2.81 -6.95
N TYR A 48 -18.81 3.53 -5.97
CA TYR A 48 -19.29 4.87 -5.59
C TYR A 48 -19.21 5.87 -6.75
N GLY A 49 -18.09 5.86 -7.49
CA GLY A 49 -17.92 6.70 -8.67
C GLY A 49 -19.01 6.44 -9.71
N LYS A 50 -19.34 5.18 -9.96
CA LYS A 50 -20.41 4.77 -10.89
C LYS A 50 -21.78 5.23 -10.42
N THR A 51 -22.11 5.07 -9.13
CA THR A 51 -23.37 5.58 -8.56
C THR A 51 -23.51 7.09 -8.76
N CYS A 52 -22.44 7.86 -8.53
CA CYS A 52 -22.45 9.30 -8.78
C CYS A 52 -22.62 9.61 -10.28
N GLN A 53 -21.97 8.87 -11.17
CA GLN A 53 -22.09 9.06 -12.61
C GLN A 53 -23.49 8.74 -13.13
N ASP A 54 -24.14 7.72 -12.59
CA ASP A 54 -25.53 7.37 -12.91
C ASP A 54 -26.47 8.51 -12.51
N LEU A 55 -26.27 9.14 -11.34
CA LEU A 55 -27.01 10.32 -10.93
C LEU A 55 -26.71 11.54 -11.83
N PHE A 56 -25.44 11.74 -12.23
CA PHE A 56 -25.11 12.80 -13.19
C PHE A 56 -25.88 12.61 -14.51
N SER A 57 -25.95 11.39 -14.99
CA SER A 57 -26.66 11.07 -16.23
C SER A 57 -28.18 11.21 -16.09
N ALA A 58 -28.75 10.70 -14.99
CA ALA A 58 -30.18 10.73 -14.73
C ALA A 58 -30.77 12.15 -14.60
N TYR A 59 -29.96 13.07 -14.07
CA TYR A 59 -30.36 14.48 -13.88
C TYR A 59 -29.72 15.42 -14.91
N GLU A 60 -29.06 14.89 -15.94
CA GLU A 60 -28.41 15.67 -17.00
C GLU A 60 -27.46 16.76 -16.45
N LEU A 61 -26.65 16.39 -15.44
CA LEU A 61 -25.74 17.32 -14.81
C LEU A 61 -24.50 17.55 -15.66
N SER A 62 -24.16 18.81 -15.89
CA SER A 62 -22.91 19.21 -16.53
C SER A 62 -21.90 19.73 -15.51
N ASP A 63 -20.62 19.67 -15.86
CA ASP A 63 -19.52 20.17 -15.02
C ASP A 63 -19.74 21.65 -14.60
N GLU A 64 -20.37 22.45 -15.46
CA GLU A 64 -20.59 23.88 -15.25
C GLU A 64 -21.53 24.20 -14.07
N MET A 65 -22.35 23.24 -13.66
CA MET A 65 -23.29 23.38 -12.55
C MET A 65 -22.61 23.29 -11.19
N PHE A 66 -21.42 22.70 -11.13
CA PHE A 66 -20.71 22.43 -9.89
C PHE A 66 -19.74 23.58 -9.54
N TYR A 67 -19.47 23.71 -8.24
CA TYR A 67 -18.39 24.55 -7.76
C TYR A 67 -17.03 24.04 -8.29
N LEU A 68 -16.19 24.96 -8.75
CA LEU A 68 -14.95 24.66 -9.47
C LEU A 68 -15.16 23.86 -10.77
N LYS A 69 -16.40 23.75 -11.25
CA LYS A 69 -16.74 23.08 -12.51
C LYS A 69 -16.10 21.71 -12.61
N GLY A 70 -15.47 21.40 -13.75
CA GLY A 70 -14.78 20.14 -13.96
C GLY A 70 -13.62 19.80 -13.03
N ARG A 71 -13.19 20.73 -12.14
CA ARG A 71 -12.10 20.51 -11.16
C ARG A 71 -12.57 20.15 -9.76
N GLY A 72 -13.87 20.27 -9.48
CA GLY A 72 -14.48 19.93 -8.19
C GLY A 72 -14.94 18.48 -8.09
N VAL A 73 -16.19 18.31 -7.62
CA VAL A 73 -16.83 17.00 -7.48
C VAL A 73 -16.81 16.16 -8.79
N PRO A 74 -17.08 16.74 -9.99
CA PRO A 74 -17.02 15.95 -11.22
C PRO A 74 -15.65 15.33 -11.50
N SER A 75 -14.54 16.06 -11.24
CA SER A 75 -13.20 15.51 -11.37
C SER A 75 -12.94 14.36 -10.40
N PHE A 76 -13.41 14.50 -9.16
CA PHE A 76 -13.28 13.47 -8.15
C PHE A 76 -14.03 12.19 -8.57
N VAL A 77 -15.28 12.32 -9.02
CA VAL A 77 -16.08 11.18 -9.52
C VAL A 77 -15.38 10.47 -10.69
N ARG A 78 -14.85 11.23 -11.65
CA ARG A 78 -14.07 10.63 -12.76
C ARG A 78 -12.85 9.85 -12.29
N LYS A 79 -12.12 10.37 -11.30
CA LYS A 79 -10.97 9.68 -10.71
C LYS A 79 -11.36 8.38 -10.01
N LEU A 80 -12.48 8.36 -9.29
CA LEU A 80 -12.99 7.14 -8.69
C LEU A 80 -13.28 6.06 -9.75
N ILE A 81 -13.86 6.43 -10.89
CA ILE A 81 -14.18 5.51 -11.98
C ILE A 81 -12.92 5.03 -12.71
N SER A 82 -11.94 5.91 -12.91
CA SER A 82 -10.69 5.57 -13.61
C SER A 82 -9.73 4.74 -12.75
N GLY A 83 -10.06 4.50 -11.48
CA GLY A 83 -9.19 3.78 -10.55
C GLY A 83 -8.01 4.62 -10.04
N GLU A 84 -8.06 5.94 -10.20
CA GLU A 84 -7.07 6.82 -9.58
C GLU A 84 -7.31 6.88 -8.05
N THR A 85 -6.32 6.43 -7.28
CA THR A 85 -6.39 6.32 -5.82
C THR A 85 -5.87 7.55 -5.08
N GLY A 86 -5.83 8.72 -5.75
CA GLY A 86 -5.28 9.97 -5.22
C GLY A 86 -6.07 10.64 -4.10
N GLY A 87 -7.26 10.16 -3.82
CA GLY A 87 -8.15 10.69 -2.77
C GLY A 87 -8.84 12.02 -3.11
N PRO A 88 -9.81 12.42 -2.28
CA PRO A 88 -10.54 13.68 -2.44
C PRO A 88 -9.64 14.88 -2.14
N SER A 89 -9.77 15.93 -2.95
CA SER A 89 -9.11 17.21 -2.68
C SER A 89 -9.80 17.96 -1.52
N ASP A 90 -9.10 18.92 -0.93
CA ASP A 90 -9.67 19.76 0.14
C ASP A 90 -10.94 20.50 -0.30
N SER A 91 -11.01 20.88 -1.58
CA SER A 91 -12.22 21.53 -2.13
C SER A 91 -13.42 20.59 -2.15
N VAL A 92 -13.22 19.30 -2.48
CA VAL A 92 -14.28 18.30 -2.46
C VAL A 92 -14.73 18.05 -1.01
N ARG A 93 -13.82 17.95 -0.07
CA ARG A 93 -14.14 17.80 1.37
C ARG A 93 -14.96 18.97 1.89
N LYS A 94 -14.51 20.20 1.63
CA LYS A 94 -15.23 21.42 2.02
C LYS A 94 -16.62 21.54 1.40
N THR A 95 -16.85 20.95 0.22
CA THR A 95 -18.18 20.91 -0.39
C THR A 95 -19.15 20.03 0.41
N MET A 96 -18.63 18.97 1.10
CA MET A 96 -19.48 18.13 1.95
C MET A 96 -19.94 18.81 3.23
N ASP A 97 -19.10 19.70 3.76
CA ASP A 97 -19.37 20.42 5.02
C ASP A 97 -20.25 21.66 4.81
N ASP A 98 -20.29 22.20 3.60
CA ASP A 98 -20.95 23.48 3.28
C ASP A 98 -21.85 23.31 2.04
N PRO A 99 -23.16 23.06 2.23
CA PRO A 99 -24.11 22.85 1.13
C PRO A 99 -24.13 23.93 0.04
N PRO A 100 -23.96 25.23 0.34
CA PRO A 100 -23.81 26.26 -0.69
C PRO A 100 -22.63 26.07 -1.64
N ARG A 101 -21.63 25.28 -1.25
CA ARG A 101 -20.43 25.02 -2.09
C ARG A 101 -20.61 23.96 -3.17
N TRP A 102 -21.81 23.41 -3.33
CA TRP A 102 -22.07 22.52 -4.45
C TRP A 102 -22.10 23.24 -5.82
N CYS A 103 -22.46 24.51 -5.82
CA CYS A 103 -22.53 25.32 -7.04
C CYS A 103 -21.86 26.68 -6.87
N THR A 104 -21.66 27.37 -7.99
CA THR A 104 -21.26 28.79 -7.99
C THR A 104 -22.48 29.63 -8.34
N GLY A 105 -22.96 30.41 -7.39
CA GLY A 105 -24.14 31.28 -7.58
C GLY A 105 -25.45 30.56 -7.27
N LYS A 106 -26.47 30.75 -8.13
CA LYS A 106 -27.80 30.15 -7.90
C LYS A 106 -27.78 28.65 -8.19
N MET A 107 -28.34 27.86 -7.29
CA MET A 107 -28.47 26.41 -7.44
C MET A 107 -29.35 26.07 -8.65
N ASP A 108 -28.84 25.19 -9.53
CA ASP A 108 -29.62 24.64 -10.64
C ASP A 108 -30.63 23.62 -10.07
N PRO A 109 -31.92 23.70 -10.45
CA PRO A 109 -32.93 22.77 -9.95
C PRO A 109 -32.63 21.28 -10.24
N ARG A 110 -31.84 20.97 -11.26
CA ARG A 110 -31.41 19.60 -11.58
C ARG A 110 -30.40 19.12 -10.55
N LEU A 111 -29.43 19.94 -10.22
CA LEU A 111 -28.44 19.64 -9.19
C LEU A 111 -29.10 19.51 -7.81
N GLU A 112 -30.04 20.39 -7.46
CA GLU A 112 -30.82 20.30 -6.22
C GLU A 112 -31.58 18.98 -6.11
N ARG A 113 -32.23 18.53 -7.19
CA ARG A 113 -32.91 17.22 -7.24
C ARG A 113 -31.94 16.05 -7.12
N ALA A 114 -30.77 16.10 -7.77
CA ALA A 114 -29.78 15.08 -7.66
C ALA A 114 -29.19 14.97 -6.24
N LEU A 115 -28.97 16.11 -5.56
CA LEU A 115 -28.59 16.15 -4.16
C LEU A 115 -29.63 15.50 -3.26
N GLY A 116 -30.92 15.82 -3.49
CA GLY A 116 -32.04 15.17 -2.79
C GLY A 116 -32.20 13.68 -3.11
N ALA A 117 -31.69 13.23 -4.27
CA ALA A 117 -31.68 11.81 -4.66
C ALA A 117 -30.46 11.03 -4.13
N GLY A 118 -29.61 11.64 -3.30
CA GLY A 118 -28.51 10.94 -2.62
C GLY A 118 -27.12 11.17 -3.23
N LEU A 119 -26.96 12.15 -4.14
CA LEU A 119 -25.64 12.46 -4.70
C LEU A 119 -24.63 12.87 -3.61
N ALA A 120 -25.07 13.72 -2.65
CA ALA A 120 -24.22 14.15 -1.54
C ALA A 120 -23.82 12.96 -0.65
N ASP A 121 -24.75 12.04 -0.41
CA ASP A 121 -24.51 10.85 0.42
C ASP A 121 -23.53 9.89 -0.26
N ALA A 122 -23.67 9.68 -1.57
CA ALA A 122 -22.76 8.83 -2.33
C ALA A 122 -21.32 9.39 -2.34
N VAL A 123 -21.16 10.72 -2.53
CA VAL A 123 -19.85 11.36 -2.46
C VAL A 123 -19.28 11.29 -1.05
N ARG A 124 -20.08 11.55 -0.02
CA ARG A 124 -19.65 11.46 1.38
C ARG A 124 -19.21 10.05 1.74
N ALA A 125 -20.01 9.05 1.40
CA ALA A 125 -19.68 7.64 1.65
C ALA A 125 -18.37 7.23 0.97
N SER A 126 -18.10 7.73 -0.25
CA SER A 126 -16.83 7.46 -0.93
C SER A 126 -15.62 8.07 -0.21
N ILE A 127 -15.77 9.26 0.36
CA ILE A 127 -14.72 9.94 1.14
C ILE A 127 -14.46 9.19 2.44
N GLU A 128 -15.51 8.85 3.18
CA GLU A 128 -15.41 8.10 4.43
C GLU A 128 -14.77 6.73 4.21
N TYR A 129 -15.19 6.02 3.16
CA TYR A 129 -14.57 4.75 2.80
C TYR A 129 -13.09 4.90 2.45
N TYR A 130 -12.74 5.92 1.66
CA TYR A 130 -11.35 6.22 1.33
C TYR A 130 -10.52 6.45 2.59
N ASP A 131 -10.97 7.35 3.48
CA ASP A 131 -10.23 7.72 4.68
C ASP A 131 -10.03 6.53 5.64
N ALA A 132 -11.04 5.67 5.76
CA ALA A 132 -10.97 4.48 6.61
C ALA A 132 -10.01 3.41 6.06
N ASN A 133 -9.82 3.32 4.75
CA ASN A 133 -9.12 2.17 4.13
C ASN A 133 -7.81 2.53 3.40
N VAL A 134 -7.53 3.81 3.16
CA VAL A 134 -6.37 4.24 2.34
C VAL A 134 -5.02 3.80 2.91
N ILE A 135 -4.88 3.73 4.22
CA ILE A 135 -3.63 3.29 4.87
C ILE A 135 -3.39 1.81 4.59
N SER A 136 -4.42 0.97 4.77
CA SER A 136 -4.36 -0.46 4.46
C SER A 136 -4.07 -0.72 2.99
N TYR A 137 -4.73 0.03 2.09
CA TYR A 137 -4.49 -0.02 0.65
C TYR A 137 -3.04 0.32 0.29
N LYS A 138 -2.54 1.47 0.75
CA LYS A 138 -1.17 1.93 0.46
C LYS A 138 -0.12 0.97 1.02
N SER A 139 -0.34 0.44 2.21
CA SER A 139 0.55 -0.56 2.81
C SER A 139 0.57 -1.85 1.98
N ALA A 140 -0.59 -2.37 1.60
CA ALA A 140 -0.69 -3.56 0.77
C ALA A 140 -0.03 -3.35 -0.61
N ALA A 141 -0.27 -2.22 -1.27
CA ALA A 141 0.34 -1.88 -2.55
C ALA A 141 1.87 -1.74 -2.45
N ALA A 142 2.38 -1.10 -1.39
CA ALA A 142 3.81 -0.97 -1.14
C ALA A 142 4.48 -2.33 -0.88
N ILE A 143 3.83 -3.22 -0.13
CA ILE A 143 4.33 -4.58 0.08
C ILE A 143 4.33 -5.35 -1.24
N LEU A 144 3.23 -5.31 -2.00
CA LEU A 144 3.13 -6.00 -3.30
C LEU A 144 4.21 -5.58 -4.29
N SER A 145 4.58 -4.30 -4.31
CA SER A 145 5.63 -3.80 -5.21
C SER A 145 7.02 -4.36 -4.89
N ASN A 146 7.25 -4.85 -3.67
CA ASN A 146 8.56 -5.29 -3.20
C ASN A 146 8.64 -6.80 -2.89
N ILE A 147 7.49 -7.48 -2.70
CA ILE A 147 7.46 -8.87 -2.20
C ILE A 147 8.15 -9.87 -3.14
N TYR A 148 8.11 -9.62 -4.45
CA TYR A 148 8.81 -10.47 -5.43
C TYR A 148 10.33 -10.36 -5.31
N SER A 149 10.83 -9.17 -4.96
CA SER A 149 12.26 -8.97 -4.70
C SER A 149 12.75 -9.76 -3.48
N LEU A 150 11.86 -9.93 -2.48
CA LEU A 150 12.15 -10.76 -1.30
C LEU A 150 12.33 -12.23 -1.67
N GLY A 151 11.44 -12.80 -2.47
CA GLY A 151 11.51 -14.19 -2.92
C GLY A 151 12.80 -14.46 -3.70
N ILE A 152 13.14 -13.59 -4.65
CA ILE A 152 14.38 -13.70 -5.44
C ILE A 152 15.63 -13.59 -4.56
N LEU A 153 15.63 -12.66 -3.59
CA LEU A 153 16.77 -12.46 -2.70
C LEU A 153 17.03 -13.70 -1.83
N SER A 154 15.98 -14.36 -1.35
CA SER A 154 16.09 -15.61 -0.60
C SER A 154 16.73 -16.71 -1.43
N ASP A 155 16.29 -16.92 -2.68
CA ASP A 155 16.84 -17.92 -3.59
C ASP A 155 18.31 -17.60 -3.92
N VAL A 156 18.66 -16.32 -4.15
CA VAL A 156 20.04 -15.88 -4.40
C VAL A 156 20.94 -16.14 -3.20
N LEU A 157 20.50 -15.78 -1.99
CA LEU A 157 21.27 -16.00 -0.76
C LEU A 157 21.48 -17.49 -0.49
N GLN A 158 20.49 -18.33 -0.75
CA GLN A 158 20.63 -19.77 -0.64
C GLN A 158 21.66 -20.28 -1.64
N LYS A 159 21.60 -19.84 -2.91
CA LYS A 159 22.56 -20.25 -3.94
C LYS A 159 23.99 -19.81 -3.65
N VAL A 160 24.14 -18.59 -3.13
CA VAL A 160 25.45 -18.09 -2.66
C VAL A 160 26.01 -18.97 -1.55
N ARG A 161 25.20 -19.38 -0.56
CA ARG A 161 25.63 -20.29 0.50
C ARG A 161 26.04 -21.67 -0.02
N GLU A 162 25.27 -22.21 -0.96
CA GLU A 162 25.61 -23.51 -1.60
C GLU A 162 26.98 -23.43 -2.29
N ILE A 163 27.22 -22.37 -3.07
CA ILE A 163 28.50 -22.18 -3.79
C ILE A 163 29.65 -21.95 -2.80
N THR A 164 29.48 -21.07 -1.82
CA THR A 164 30.54 -20.80 -0.84
C THR A 164 30.89 -22.01 0.02
N SER A 165 29.88 -22.84 0.38
CA SER A 165 30.13 -24.10 1.08
C SER A 165 30.83 -25.14 0.21
N ALA A 166 30.42 -25.26 -1.07
CA ALA A 166 31.03 -26.26 -1.98
C ALA A 166 32.49 -25.93 -2.32
N GLU A 167 32.81 -24.64 -2.42
CA GLU A 167 34.15 -24.18 -2.80
C GLU A 167 35.03 -23.80 -1.61
N ASN A 168 34.56 -23.97 -0.37
CA ASN A 168 35.21 -23.54 0.87
C ASN A 168 35.62 -22.05 0.90
N PHE A 169 34.81 -21.19 0.25
CA PHE A 169 35.01 -19.75 0.29
C PHE A 169 34.26 -19.12 1.46
N PHE A 170 34.93 -18.18 2.09
CA PHE A 170 34.34 -17.30 3.11
C PHE A 170 34.04 -15.93 2.51
N LEU A 171 32.79 -15.49 2.59
CA LEU A 171 32.48 -14.11 2.26
C LEU A 171 32.91 -13.20 3.42
N LEU A 172 33.70 -12.19 3.11
CA LEU A 172 34.17 -11.20 4.10
C LEU A 172 33.01 -10.50 4.82
N SER A 173 31.83 -10.37 4.14
CA SER A 173 30.61 -9.86 4.72
C SER A 173 30.02 -10.73 5.83
N ASP A 174 30.35 -12.02 5.88
CA ASP A 174 29.81 -12.96 6.85
C ASP A 174 30.72 -13.14 8.06
N ALA A 175 31.97 -12.64 7.96
CA ALA A 175 32.96 -12.71 9.04
C ALA A 175 32.44 -12.07 10.35
N GLY A 176 31.75 -10.92 10.26
CA GLY A 176 31.17 -10.25 11.42
C GLY A 176 30.05 -11.08 12.09
N GLU A 177 29.22 -11.76 11.32
CA GLU A 177 28.13 -12.61 11.84
C GLU A 177 28.72 -13.89 12.49
N ILE A 178 29.77 -14.43 11.92
CA ILE A 178 30.45 -15.61 12.48
C ILE A 178 31.14 -15.26 13.79
N ILE A 179 31.86 -14.15 13.83
CA ILE A 179 32.48 -13.64 15.07
C ILE A 179 31.41 -13.36 16.14
N TYR A 180 30.28 -12.74 15.76
CA TYR A 180 29.18 -12.50 16.68
C TYR A 180 28.60 -13.81 17.23
N ARG A 181 28.38 -14.83 16.39
CA ARG A 181 27.89 -16.14 16.83
C ARG A 181 28.86 -16.87 17.74
N ILE A 182 30.16 -16.75 17.47
CA ILE A 182 31.22 -17.31 18.33
C ILE A 182 31.22 -16.61 19.69
N ILE A 183 31.03 -15.29 19.72
CA ILE A 183 31.03 -14.49 20.94
C ILE A 183 29.70 -14.64 21.72
N ALA A 184 28.56 -14.74 21.03
CA ALA A 184 27.23 -14.85 21.62
C ALA A 184 26.82 -16.30 21.98
N GLY A 185 27.47 -17.30 21.39
CA GLY A 185 27.26 -18.71 21.72
C GLY A 185 28.04 -19.07 22.98
N ASP A 186 27.46 -19.88 23.87
CA ASP A 186 28.00 -20.34 25.15
C ASP A 186 29.33 -21.16 25.06
N GLN A 187 29.99 -21.14 23.93
CA GLN A 187 31.32 -21.72 23.72
C GLN A 187 32.41 -20.63 23.77
N ILE A 188 32.36 -19.85 24.84
CA ILE A 188 33.46 -18.97 25.19
C ILE A 188 34.40 -19.75 26.11
N PRO A 189 35.40 -20.39 25.65
CA PRO A 189 36.58 -20.48 26.50
C PRO A 189 37.90 -20.24 25.80
N PHE A 190 37.96 -20.44 24.46
CA PHE A 190 39.29 -20.57 23.86
C PHE A 190 39.99 -19.26 23.47
N ILE A 191 39.23 -18.19 23.19
CA ILE A 191 39.81 -16.90 22.74
C ILE A 191 40.21 -16.04 23.93
N TYR A 192 39.45 -16.09 25.03
CA TYR A 192 39.78 -15.32 26.24
C TYR A 192 40.90 -15.94 27.09
N GLU A 193 41.07 -17.26 27.04
CA GLU A 193 42.16 -17.93 27.76
C GLU A 193 43.53 -17.68 27.14
N LYS A 194 43.58 -17.36 25.82
CA LYS A 194 44.86 -17.01 25.15
C LYS A 194 45.17 -15.51 25.07
N ALA A 195 44.18 -14.65 25.29
CA ALA A 195 44.38 -13.19 25.26
C ALA A 195 44.61 -12.56 26.66
N GLY A 196 44.57 -13.38 27.72
CA GLY A 196 44.64 -12.95 29.11
C GLY A 196 45.98 -13.28 29.82
N THR A 197 47.05 -13.53 29.06
CA THR A 197 48.40 -13.64 29.63
C THR A 197 49.29 -12.58 29.07
#